data_83e91c0bd1e6d8c4c7644f3d58aaa8b0
#
_entry.id   83e91c0bd1e6d8c4c7644f3d58aaa8b0
#
_cell.length_a   1.000
_cell.length_b   1.000
_cell.length_c   1.000
_cell.angle_alpha   90.00
_cell.angle_beta   90.00
_cell.angle_gamma   90.00
#
_symmetry.space_group_name_H-M   'P 1'
#
loop_
_entity.id
_entity.type
_entity.pdbx_description
1 polymer ?
#
loop_
_entity_poly.entity_id
_entity_poly.type
_entity_poly.pdbx_seq_one_letter_code
_entity_poly.pdbx_strand_id
1 'polypeptide(L)'
;MKYKAKNDKEYNEHVKSEHISILHKNNKTKREKILFEHYIKKKKITDFIRFHFEEDFDIKEILTYEYTYLKFENCIFYKKVDFSNFIFNGKIEFLNCKFLGDILFFDSTINANLVMNSNYFVEKIINNKIFKNTNINCQSFELIGNINLPRLDGITFSKETKFTLKDCHYTPNYNYIGKVNYTIAEIQAEKIHDDKNIGYYTYYERKYNTINRSDFLNYGEYLLSKILNYIARELMGYGEHLSKFFLYIISIISIFAFIYMLIGVTTTSGDIIKFNIKNINSIFEIFKMYIEFWYFSVITFSTVGFGDMMINGIIGKILVCLEVFIGITIQSTWAALIIKRMFR
;
A
#
# COMPACT_ATOMS: atom_id res chain seq x y z
N MET A 1 -32.59 -2.68 -14.33
CA MET A 1 -32.20 -3.35 -15.58
C MET A 1 -30.69 -3.30 -15.70
N LYS A 2 -30.04 -4.42 -16.05
CA LYS A 2 -28.56 -4.47 -16.23
C LYS A 2 -28.26 -4.40 -17.71
N TYR A 3 -27.42 -3.44 -18.12
CA TYR A 3 -26.86 -3.39 -19.44
C TYR A 3 -25.34 -3.49 -19.37
N LYS A 4 -24.75 -4.35 -20.17
CA LYS A 4 -23.30 -4.54 -20.26
C LYS A 4 -22.92 -4.69 -21.74
N ALA A 5 -22.31 -3.65 -22.30
CA ALA A 5 -21.79 -3.71 -23.65
C ALA A 5 -20.56 -4.64 -23.71
N LYS A 6 -20.45 -5.42 -24.78
CA LYS A 6 -19.28 -6.29 -25.03
C LYS A 6 -18.12 -5.49 -25.63
N ASN A 7 -18.44 -4.46 -26.40
CA ASN A 7 -17.45 -3.57 -27.04
C ASN A 7 -18.07 -2.19 -27.27
N ASP A 8 -17.27 -1.24 -27.74
CA ASP A 8 -17.70 0.14 -27.93
C ASP A 8 -18.75 0.30 -29.05
N LYS A 9 -18.76 -0.60 -30.03
CA LYS A 9 -19.78 -0.58 -31.10
C LYS A 9 -21.14 -0.96 -30.55
N GLU A 10 -21.23 -2.05 -29.81
CA GLU A 10 -22.47 -2.50 -29.17
C GLU A 10 -22.98 -1.46 -28.16
N TYR A 11 -22.06 -0.84 -27.38
CA TYR A 11 -22.40 0.25 -26.48
C TYR A 11 -23.01 1.45 -27.20
N ASN A 12 -22.39 1.91 -28.32
CA ASN A 12 -22.86 3.02 -29.06
C ASN A 12 -24.22 2.73 -29.75
N GLU A 13 -24.45 1.51 -30.21
CA GLU A 13 -25.74 1.06 -30.75
C GLU A 13 -26.83 1.07 -29.68
N HIS A 14 -26.51 0.55 -28.46
CA HIS A 14 -27.44 0.58 -27.35
C HIS A 14 -27.78 2.01 -26.93
N VAL A 15 -26.76 2.88 -26.81
CA VAL A 15 -26.93 4.30 -26.46
C VAL A 15 -27.83 4.99 -27.49
N LYS A 16 -27.69 4.69 -28.78
CA LYS A 16 -28.55 5.24 -29.84
C LYS A 16 -29.99 4.72 -29.77
N SER A 17 -30.17 3.42 -29.58
CA SER A 17 -31.49 2.78 -29.58
C SER A 17 -32.34 3.19 -28.36
N GLU A 18 -31.69 3.43 -27.22
CA GLU A 18 -32.37 3.72 -25.95
C GLU A 18 -32.43 5.24 -25.65
N HIS A 19 -31.96 6.11 -26.58
CA HIS A 19 -31.79 7.55 -26.32
C HIS A 19 -30.94 7.87 -25.09
N ILE A 20 -30.04 6.97 -24.69
CA ILE A 20 -29.07 7.16 -23.65
C ILE A 20 -27.86 7.97 -24.15
N SER A 21 -27.88 8.41 -25.41
CA SER A 21 -26.89 9.32 -26.02
C SER A 21 -26.70 10.66 -25.29
N ILE A 22 -27.41 10.83 -24.26
CA ILE A 22 -27.45 11.92 -23.33
C ILE A 22 -26.11 12.25 -22.73
N LEU A 23 -25.26 11.30 -22.69
CA LEU A 23 -23.97 11.40 -22.00
C LEU A 23 -22.82 11.50 -23.00
N HIS A 24 -23.17 11.56 -24.30
CA HIS A 24 -22.23 11.75 -25.38
C HIS A 24 -22.54 12.98 -26.22
N LYS A 25 -21.70 14.01 -26.09
CA LYS A 25 -21.53 15.18 -26.95
C LYS A 25 -22.52 16.34 -26.89
N ASN A 26 -21.96 17.45 -26.48
CA ASN A 26 -22.23 18.85 -26.80
C ASN A 26 -23.65 19.43 -26.61
N ASN A 27 -23.76 20.34 -25.63
CA ASN A 27 -24.76 21.40 -25.49
C ASN A 27 -26.22 21.02 -25.25
N LYS A 28 -26.51 20.00 -24.39
CA LYS A 28 -27.89 19.64 -24.05
C LYS A 28 -28.12 19.38 -22.56
N THR A 29 -27.44 20.10 -21.69
CA THR A 29 -27.36 19.91 -20.25
C THR A 29 -28.69 19.68 -19.53
N LYS A 30 -29.69 20.52 -19.79
CA LYS A 30 -30.96 20.42 -19.08
C LYS A 30 -31.84 19.26 -19.56
N ARG A 31 -31.79 18.94 -20.84
CA ARG A 31 -32.54 17.83 -21.46
C ARG A 31 -31.96 16.49 -21.10
N GLU A 32 -30.65 16.41 -20.95
CA GLU A 32 -29.89 15.23 -20.56
C GLU A 32 -30.14 14.84 -19.11
N LYS A 33 -30.16 15.81 -18.23
CA LYS A 33 -30.50 15.62 -16.81
C LYS A 33 -31.91 15.07 -16.66
N ILE A 34 -32.91 15.65 -17.37
CA ILE A 34 -34.30 15.20 -17.35
C ILE A 34 -34.42 13.76 -17.87
N LEU A 35 -33.65 13.38 -18.88
CA LEU A 35 -33.71 12.04 -19.44
C LEU A 35 -33.04 11.02 -18.53
N PHE A 36 -31.90 11.35 -17.90
CA PHE A 36 -31.25 10.50 -16.90
C PHE A 36 -32.17 10.26 -15.70
N GLU A 37 -32.83 11.30 -15.20
CA GLU A 37 -33.84 11.18 -14.16
C GLU A 37 -35.02 10.31 -14.61
N HIS A 38 -35.50 10.45 -15.82
CA HIS A 38 -36.56 9.63 -16.39
C HIS A 38 -36.16 8.15 -16.46
N TYR A 39 -34.92 7.86 -16.86
CA TYR A 39 -34.39 6.49 -16.91
C TYR A 39 -34.29 5.86 -15.55
N ILE A 40 -33.73 6.58 -14.57
CA ILE A 40 -33.66 6.09 -13.22
C ILE A 40 -35.05 5.90 -12.63
N LYS A 41 -35.92 6.92 -12.71
CA LYS A 41 -37.27 6.89 -12.13
C LYS A 41 -38.22 5.92 -12.80
N LYS A 42 -38.21 5.84 -14.12
CA LYS A 42 -39.21 5.08 -14.90
C LYS A 42 -38.75 3.66 -15.23
N LYS A 43 -37.48 3.47 -15.57
CA LYS A 43 -36.92 2.15 -15.92
C LYS A 43 -36.16 1.48 -14.77
N LYS A 44 -36.00 2.14 -13.62
CA LYS A 44 -35.28 1.62 -12.44
C LYS A 44 -33.89 1.07 -12.78
N ILE A 45 -33.15 1.79 -13.64
CA ILE A 45 -31.77 1.43 -13.97
C ILE A 45 -30.91 1.70 -12.75
N THR A 46 -30.19 0.69 -12.29
CA THR A 46 -29.27 0.75 -11.16
C THR A 46 -27.82 0.52 -11.56
N ASP A 47 -27.59 -0.03 -12.75
CA ASP A 47 -26.26 -0.36 -13.26
C ASP A 47 -25.92 0.54 -14.45
N PHE A 48 -24.87 1.37 -14.29
CA PHE A 48 -24.33 2.24 -15.33
C PHE A 48 -22.99 1.66 -15.78
N ILE A 49 -22.91 1.21 -17.03
CA ILE A 49 -21.72 0.55 -17.55
C ILE A 49 -21.22 1.31 -18.79
N ARG A 50 -19.99 1.82 -18.74
CA ARG A 50 -19.33 2.61 -19.81
C ARG A 50 -20.04 3.93 -20.12
N PHE A 51 -20.60 4.59 -19.10
CA PHE A 51 -21.22 5.90 -19.25
C PHE A 51 -20.19 7.02 -19.10
N HIS A 52 -20.43 8.10 -19.84
CA HIS A 52 -19.65 9.34 -19.78
C HIS A 52 -20.54 10.46 -19.25
N PHE A 53 -20.16 10.99 -18.08
CA PHE A 53 -20.88 12.07 -17.42
C PHE A 53 -20.13 13.39 -17.70
N GLU A 54 -20.62 14.18 -18.67
CA GLU A 54 -19.94 15.39 -19.15
C GLU A 54 -20.30 16.63 -18.34
N GLU A 55 -21.38 16.58 -17.57
CA GLU A 55 -21.87 17.68 -16.75
C GLU A 55 -21.80 17.35 -15.26
N ASP A 56 -22.03 18.36 -14.41
CA ASP A 56 -22.11 18.16 -12.99
C ASP A 56 -23.25 17.19 -12.64
N PHE A 57 -22.93 16.23 -11.78
CA PHE A 57 -23.85 15.19 -11.38
C PHE A 57 -24.18 15.35 -9.90
N ASP A 58 -25.41 15.75 -9.59
CA ASP A 58 -25.93 15.80 -8.23
C ASP A 58 -26.89 14.65 -7.99
N ILE A 59 -26.55 13.77 -7.05
CA ILE A 59 -27.36 12.59 -6.78
C ILE A 59 -28.73 12.94 -6.21
N LYS A 60 -28.87 14.04 -5.49
CA LYS A 60 -30.14 14.48 -4.89
C LYS A 60 -31.20 14.79 -5.92
N GLU A 61 -30.78 15.36 -7.05
CA GLU A 61 -31.71 15.66 -8.13
C GLU A 61 -32.22 14.41 -8.83
N ILE A 62 -31.51 13.28 -8.61
CA ILE A 62 -31.77 12.01 -9.26
C ILE A 62 -32.43 11.01 -8.34
N LEU A 63 -31.96 10.91 -7.10
CA LEU A 63 -32.46 9.97 -6.11
C LEU A 63 -33.50 10.62 -5.22
N THR A 64 -34.74 10.64 -5.69
CA THR A 64 -35.90 11.02 -4.86
C THR A 64 -36.52 9.84 -4.14
N TYR A 65 -36.00 8.60 -4.33
CA TYR A 65 -36.56 7.35 -3.81
C TYR A 65 -35.48 6.48 -3.16
N GLU A 66 -35.87 5.57 -2.29
CA GLU A 66 -35.00 4.57 -1.68
C GLU A 66 -34.43 3.61 -2.75
N TYR A 67 -33.17 3.81 -3.08
CA TYR A 67 -32.42 2.85 -3.90
C TYR A 67 -31.71 1.85 -3.00
N THR A 68 -31.82 0.58 -3.34
CA THR A 68 -31.12 -0.50 -2.64
C THR A 68 -29.73 -0.77 -3.23
N TYR A 69 -29.47 -0.31 -4.46
CA TYR A 69 -28.24 -0.59 -5.17
C TYR A 69 -27.98 0.39 -6.33
N LEU A 70 -26.76 0.93 -6.39
CA LEU A 70 -26.23 1.71 -7.52
C LEU A 70 -24.85 1.21 -7.90
N LYS A 71 -24.63 0.99 -9.21
CA LYS A 71 -23.34 0.54 -9.73
C LYS A 71 -22.91 1.39 -10.91
N PHE A 72 -21.68 1.90 -10.85
CA PHE A 72 -20.99 2.56 -11.94
C PHE A 72 -19.76 1.71 -12.32
N GLU A 73 -19.71 1.21 -13.54
CA GLU A 73 -18.61 0.36 -14.02
C GLU A 73 -18.04 0.92 -15.32
N ASN A 74 -16.72 1.13 -15.36
CA ASN A 74 -16.01 1.70 -16.51
C ASN A 74 -16.56 3.09 -16.95
N CYS A 75 -17.06 3.88 -16.00
CA CYS A 75 -17.63 5.20 -16.25
C CYS A 75 -16.56 6.30 -16.21
N ILE A 76 -16.82 7.41 -16.91
CA ILE A 76 -15.97 8.61 -16.88
C ILE A 76 -16.79 9.79 -16.42
N PHE A 77 -16.35 10.44 -15.35
CA PHE A 77 -16.96 11.66 -14.80
C PHE A 77 -16.04 12.84 -15.13
N TYR A 78 -16.47 13.69 -16.06
CA TYR A 78 -15.65 14.82 -16.54
C TYR A 78 -15.70 16.00 -15.60
N LYS A 79 -16.81 16.20 -14.89
CA LYS A 79 -17.03 17.30 -13.95
C LYS A 79 -17.33 16.77 -12.53
N LYS A 80 -17.86 17.64 -11.69
CA LYS A 80 -18.16 17.33 -10.29
C LYS A 80 -19.26 16.27 -10.15
N VAL A 81 -19.05 15.34 -9.22
CA VAL A 81 -20.04 14.34 -8.78
C VAL A 81 -20.36 14.63 -7.33
N ASP A 82 -21.58 15.01 -7.02
CA ASP A 82 -21.99 15.45 -5.70
C ASP A 82 -22.99 14.49 -5.05
N PHE A 83 -22.53 13.82 -3.99
CA PHE A 83 -23.31 12.96 -3.11
C PHE A 83 -23.51 13.57 -1.73
N SER A 84 -23.32 14.88 -1.60
CA SER A 84 -23.36 15.56 -0.32
C SER A 84 -24.78 15.71 0.25
N ASN A 85 -24.89 15.82 1.58
CA ASN A 85 -26.16 15.97 2.32
C ASN A 85 -27.21 14.90 1.96
N PHE A 86 -26.81 13.65 1.84
CA PHE A 86 -27.69 12.53 1.48
C PHE A 86 -27.50 11.36 2.44
N ILE A 87 -28.60 10.64 2.70
CA ILE A 87 -28.58 9.40 3.47
C ILE A 87 -28.72 8.23 2.52
N PHE A 88 -27.67 7.42 2.44
CA PHE A 88 -27.61 6.25 1.55
C PHE A 88 -27.95 5.00 2.34
N ASN A 89 -29.09 4.37 2.03
CA ASN A 89 -29.51 3.10 2.59
C ASN A 89 -29.24 1.92 1.63
N GLY A 90 -28.83 2.20 0.39
CA GLY A 90 -28.49 1.23 -0.64
C GLY A 90 -26.98 1.14 -0.90
N LYS A 91 -26.53 -0.01 -1.39
CA LYS A 91 -25.13 -0.24 -1.78
C LYS A 91 -24.73 0.62 -2.97
N ILE A 92 -23.54 1.24 -2.90
CA ILE A 92 -22.96 2.03 -3.99
C ILE A 92 -21.62 1.42 -4.41
N GLU A 93 -21.44 1.22 -5.71
CA GLU A 93 -20.20 0.69 -6.28
C GLU A 93 -19.70 1.56 -7.42
N PHE A 94 -18.42 1.94 -7.36
CA PHE A 94 -17.64 2.53 -8.43
C PHE A 94 -16.51 1.60 -8.80
N LEU A 95 -16.57 0.98 -9.96
CA LEU A 95 -15.63 -0.02 -10.43
C LEU A 95 -14.95 0.44 -11.71
N ASN A 96 -13.62 0.58 -11.68
CA ASN A 96 -12.82 1.00 -12.83
C ASN A 96 -13.30 2.32 -13.48
N CYS A 97 -13.74 3.27 -12.65
CA CYS A 97 -14.21 4.58 -13.12
C CYS A 97 -13.05 5.58 -13.18
N LYS A 98 -13.22 6.63 -14.01
CA LYS A 98 -12.30 7.77 -14.09
C LYS A 98 -12.98 9.03 -13.61
N PHE A 99 -12.41 9.64 -12.57
CA PHE A 99 -12.86 10.92 -12.04
C PHE A 99 -11.92 12.04 -12.52
N LEU A 100 -12.40 12.86 -13.45
CA LEU A 100 -11.71 14.03 -13.97
C LEU A 100 -12.16 15.32 -13.28
N GLY A 101 -13.28 15.27 -12.56
CA GLY A 101 -13.81 16.28 -11.67
C GLY A 101 -13.91 15.76 -10.23
N ASP A 102 -14.28 16.63 -9.30
CA ASP A 102 -14.42 16.30 -7.89
C ASP A 102 -15.53 15.27 -7.64
N ILE A 103 -15.32 14.40 -6.64
CA ILE A 103 -16.36 13.57 -6.06
C ILE A 103 -16.53 13.96 -4.60
N LEU A 104 -17.74 14.23 -4.17
CA LEU A 104 -18.03 14.79 -2.84
C LEU A 104 -19.11 13.97 -2.11
N PHE A 105 -18.87 13.69 -0.82
CA PHE A 105 -19.80 13.06 0.10
C PHE A 105 -19.91 13.89 1.40
N PHE A 106 -20.00 15.22 1.27
CA PHE A 106 -20.02 16.10 2.44
C PHE A 106 -21.35 16.00 3.18
N ASP A 107 -21.29 16.03 4.51
CA ASP A 107 -22.46 16.00 5.39
C ASP A 107 -23.44 14.85 5.07
N SER A 108 -22.90 13.69 4.66
CA SER A 108 -23.67 12.52 4.25
C SER A 108 -23.58 11.40 5.27
N THR A 109 -24.58 10.53 5.28
CA THR A 109 -24.60 9.29 6.04
C THR A 109 -24.71 8.10 5.11
N ILE A 110 -23.79 7.16 5.20
CA ILE A 110 -23.74 5.96 4.36
C ILE A 110 -24.02 4.75 5.26
N ASN A 111 -25.23 4.22 5.16
CA ASN A 111 -25.71 3.08 5.96
C ASN A 111 -25.54 1.73 5.25
N ALA A 112 -25.18 1.74 3.98
CA ALA A 112 -24.94 0.52 3.20
C ALA A 112 -23.53 0.50 2.62
N ASN A 113 -23.09 -0.65 2.11
CA ASN A 113 -21.71 -0.85 1.66
C ASN A 113 -21.34 0.11 0.52
N LEU A 114 -20.22 0.80 0.70
CA LEU A 114 -19.59 1.64 -0.34
C LEU A 114 -18.32 0.95 -0.84
N VAL A 115 -18.26 0.75 -2.15
CA VAL A 115 -17.13 0.11 -2.83
C VAL A 115 -16.61 1.03 -3.92
N MET A 116 -15.31 1.36 -3.87
CA MET A 116 -14.63 2.16 -4.89
C MET A 116 -13.33 1.45 -5.28
N ASN A 117 -13.41 0.59 -6.30
CA ASN A 117 -12.29 -0.26 -6.66
C ASN A 117 -11.76 0.05 -8.06
N SER A 118 -10.42 0.07 -8.20
CA SER A 118 -9.70 0.29 -9.45
C SER A 118 -10.03 1.61 -10.15
N ASN A 119 -10.39 2.65 -9.39
CA ASN A 119 -10.71 3.95 -9.95
C ASN A 119 -9.45 4.80 -10.13
N TYR A 120 -9.51 5.69 -11.12
CA TYR A 120 -8.48 6.69 -11.39
C TYR A 120 -9.01 8.08 -11.07
N PHE A 121 -8.23 8.84 -10.28
CA PHE A 121 -8.51 10.23 -9.97
C PHE A 121 -7.43 11.12 -10.60
N VAL A 122 -7.84 12.18 -11.29
CA VAL A 122 -6.90 13.11 -11.90
C VAL A 122 -6.13 13.88 -10.81
N GLU A 123 -4.86 14.17 -11.06
CA GLU A 123 -3.99 14.79 -10.04
C GLU A 123 -4.50 16.11 -9.46
N LYS A 124 -5.21 16.92 -10.25
CA LYS A 124 -5.76 18.20 -9.79
C LYS A 124 -6.73 18.10 -8.61
N ILE A 125 -7.37 16.92 -8.41
CA ILE A 125 -8.35 16.71 -7.33
C ILE A 125 -7.79 15.90 -6.15
N ILE A 126 -6.57 15.42 -6.23
CA ILE A 126 -6.00 14.53 -5.19
C ILE A 126 -5.88 15.22 -3.83
N ASN A 127 -5.67 16.53 -3.80
CA ASN A 127 -5.61 17.32 -2.58
C ASN A 127 -6.99 17.62 -1.99
N ASN A 128 -8.05 17.44 -2.77
CA ASN A 128 -9.40 17.72 -2.33
C ASN A 128 -9.89 16.61 -1.39
N LYS A 129 -10.74 16.99 -0.44
CA LYS A 129 -11.39 16.00 0.43
C LYS A 129 -12.58 15.40 -0.30
N ILE A 130 -12.68 14.07 -0.32
CA ILE A 130 -13.89 13.39 -0.78
C ILE A 130 -14.97 13.50 0.30
N PHE A 131 -14.58 13.39 1.56
CA PHE A 131 -15.47 13.32 2.71
C PHE A 131 -15.27 14.55 3.62
N LYS A 132 -16.35 15.07 4.16
CA LYS A 132 -16.35 16.09 5.21
C LYS A 132 -17.59 15.88 6.06
N ASN A 133 -17.42 15.72 7.37
CA ASN A 133 -18.53 15.41 8.30
C ASN A 133 -19.37 14.21 7.81
N THR A 134 -18.74 13.20 7.27
CA THR A 134 -19.42 12.06 6.64
C THR A 134 -19.42 10.88 7.59
N ASN A 135 -20.59 10.34 7.88
CA ASN A 135 -20.76 9.17 8.73
C ASN A 135 -20.86 7.89 7.89
N ILE A 136 -19.97 6.94 8.14
CA ILE A 136 -19.95 5.63 7.48
C ILE A 136 -20.43 4.59 8.51
N ASN A 137 -21.67 4.12 8.36
CA ASN A 137 -22.32 3.18 9.27
C ASN A 137 -22.56 1.81 8.62
N CYS A 138 -21.84 1.49 7.56
CA CYS A 138 -21.98 0.24 6.82
C CYS A 138 -21.09 -0.87 7.38
N GLN A 139 -21.40 -2.12 7.02
CA GLN A 139 -20.57 -3.28 7.39
C GLN A 139 -19.22 -3.26 6.69
N SER A 140 -19.17 -2.84 5.43
CA SER A 140 -17.93 -2.83 4.61
C SER A 140 -17.83 -1.56 3.78
N PHE A 141 -16.66 -0.91 3.90
CA PHE A 141 -16.24 0.19 3.04
C PHE A 141 -14.92 -0.19 2.37
N GLU A 142 -14.90 -0.29 1.05
CA GLU A 142 -13.76 -0.84 0.31
C GLU A 142 -13.21 0.14 -0.71
N LEU A 143 -11.90 0.39 -0.64
CA LEU A 143 -11.11 1.22 -1.55
C LEU A 143 -9.90 0.42 -2.00
N ILE A 144 -10.02 -0.34 -3.10
CA ILE A 144 -8.96 -1.26 -3.56
C ILE A 144 -8.47 -0.88 -4.94
N GLY A 145 -7.14 -0.83 -5.13
CA GLY A 145 -6.52 -0.64 -6.44
C GLY A 145 -6.74 0.76 -7.05
N ASN A 146 -7.06 1.76 -6.24
CA ASN A 146 -7.29 3.12 -6.73
C ASN A 146 -5.96 3.84 -7.03
N ILE A 147 -5.98 4.69 -8.07
CA ILE A 147 -4.84 5.53 -8.44
C ILE A 147 -5.17 6.98 -8.09
N ASN A 148 -4.27 7.63 -7.34
CA ASN A 148 -4.39 9.02 -6.90
C ASN A 148 -5.69 9.28 -6.11
N LEU A 149 -6.05 8.35 -5.22
CA LEU A 149 -7.22 8.49 -4.36
C LEU A 149 -7.12 9.79 -3.55
N PRO A 150 -8.13 10.68 -3.61
CA PRO A 150 -8.12 11.93 -2.86
C PRO A 150 -8.14 11.72 -1.34
N ARG A 151 -8.06 12.81 -0.59
CA ARG A 151 -8.00 12.79 0.88
C ARG A 151 -9.29 12.24 1.49
N LEU A 152 -9.12 11.31 2.42
CA LEU A 152 -10.21 10.63 3.14
C LEU A 152 -10.51 11.27 4.52
N ASP A 153 -9.74 12.29 4.93
CA ASP A 153 -9.96 12.94 6.22
C ASP A 153 -11.34 13.63 6.28
N GLY A 154 -12.01 13.48 7.40
CA GLY A 154 -13.39 13.95 7.59
C GLY A 154 -14.45 12.84 7.60
N ILE A 155 -14.02 11.57 7.57
CA ILE A 155 -14.89 10.42 7.80
C ILE A 155 -14.99 10.12 9.30
N THR A 156 -16.20 9.79 9.73
CA THR A 156 -16.47 9.13 11.01
C THR A 156 -17.00 7.74 10.76
N PHE A 157 -16.26 6.73 11.20
CA PHE A 157 -16.69 5.33 11.09
C PHE A 157 -17.47 4.89 12.31
N SER A 158 -18.51 4.08 12.09
CA SER A 158 -19.12 3.32 13.18
C SER A 158 -18.14 2.29 13.76
N LYS A 159 -18.41 1.81 14.98
CA LYS A 159 -17.55 0.81 15.64
C LYS A 159 -17.48 -0.54 14.90
N GLU A 160 -18.45 -0.83 14.03
CA GLU A 160 -18.57 -2.10 13.32
C GLU A 160 -18.10 -2.04 11.86
N THR A 161 -17.84 -0.84 11.34
CA THR A 161 -17.46 -0.66 9.94
C THR A 161 -16.06 -1.23 9.67
N LYS A 162 -15.99 -2.26 8.84
CA LYS A 162 -14.74 -2.75 8.29
C LYS A 162 -14.28 -1.88 7.13
N PHE A 163 -13.25 -1.07 7.36
CA PHE A 163 -12.64 -0.27 6.31
C PHE A 163 -11.48 -1.02 5.66
N THR A 164 -11.51 -1.17 4.34
CA THR A 164 -10.46 -1.83 3.57
C THR A 164 -9.84 -0.84 2.59
N LEU A 165 -8.55 -0.53 2.79
CA LEU A 165 -7.74 0.30 1.89
C LEU A 165 -6.55 -0.54 1.41
N LYS A 166 -6.56 -1.00 0.14
CA LYS A 166 -5.50 -1.88 -0.39
C LYS A 166 -5.08 -1.47 -1.79
N ASP A 167 -3.79 -1.72 -2.08
CA ASP A 167 -3.20 -1.57 -3.41
C ASP A 167 -3.48 -0.21 -4.08
N CYS A 168 -3.63 0.85 -3.26
CA CYS A 168 -3.79 2.21 -3.75
C CYS A 168 -2.43 2.82 -4.04
N HIS A 169 -2.31 3.47 -5.21
CA HIS A 169 -1.08 4.09 -5.70
C HIS A 169 -1.22 5.61 -5.77
N TYR A 170 -0.15 6.29 -5.37
CA TYR A 170 -0.06 7.75 -5.39
C TYR A 170 1.15 8.17 -6.22
N THR A 171 1.01 9.24 -7.00
CA THR A 171 2.16 9.87 -7.67
C THR A 171 3.11 10.45 -6.61
N PRO A 172 4.43 10.47 -6.86
CA PRO A 172 5.44 10.83 -5.84
C PRO A 172 5.19 12.17 -5.14
N ASN A 173 4.67 13.17 -5.86
CA ASN A 173 4.38 14.49 -5.30
C ASN A 173 3.23 14.49 -4.28
N TYR A 174 2.44 13.43 -4.23
CA TYR A 174 1.25 13.29 -3.38
C TYR A 174 1.36 12.16 -2.37
N ASN A 175 2.58 11.69 -2.09
CA ASN A 175 2.82 10.65 -1.10
C ASN A 175 2.21 10.99 0.28
N TYR A 176 2.20 12.27 0.67
CA TYR A 176 1.61 12.69 1.93
C TYR A 176 0.09 12.38 2.02
N ILE A 177 -0.63 12.37 0.88
CA ILE A 177 -2.04 11.94 0.82
C ILE A 177 -2.14 10.44 1.10
N GLY A 178 -1.25 9.65 0.48
CA GLY A 178 -1.15 8.21 0.77
C GLY A 178 -0.92 7.95 2.25
N LYS A 179 0.02 8.68 2.87
CA LYS A 179 0.25 8.61 4.31
C LYS A 179 -1.04 8.87 5.10
N VAL A 180 -1.72 10.00 4.86
CA VAL A 180 -2.96 10.36 5.58
C VAL A 180 -4.03 9.28 5.43
N ASN A 181 -4.24 8.78 4.21
CA ASN A 181 -5.28 7.80 3.94
C ASN A 181 -4.98 6.45 4.62
N TYR A 182 -3.72 5.99 4.62
CA TYR A 182 -3.33 4.76 5.32
C TYR A 182 -3.34 4.92 6.85
N THR A 183 -3.03 6.11 7.38
CA THR A 183 -3.20 6.40 8.83
C THR A 183 -4.67 6.27 9.25
N ILE A 184 -5.61 6.77 8.44
CA ILE A 184 -7.05 6.64 8.72
C ILE A 184 -7.47 5.15 8.71
N ALA A 185 -6.95 4.37 7.77
CA ALA A 185 -7.23 2.94 7.69
C ALA A 185 -6.65 2.17 8.89
N GLU A 186 -5.44 2.52 9.33
CA GLU A 186 -4.80 1.94 10.51
C GLU A 186 -5.62 2.22 11.78
N ILE A 187 -5.99 3.48 12.03
CA ILE A 187 -6.79 3.87 13.19
C ILE A 187 -8.13 3.12 13.23
N GLN A 188 -8.80 2.95 12.10
CA GLN A 188 -10.07 2.23 12.06
C GLN A 188 -9.87 0.73 12.28
N ALA A 189 -8.82 0.14 11.72
CA ALA A 189 -8.48 -1.27 11.94
C ALA A 189 -8.16 -1.56 13.41
N GLU A 190 -7.43 -0.67 14.09
CA GLU A 190 -7.17 -0.76 15.53
C GLU A 190 -8.47 -0.73 16.35
N LYS A 191 -9.41 0.16 16.02
CA LYS A 191 -10.70 0.26 16.72
C LYS A 191 -11.55 -1.00 16.62
N ILE A 192 -11.46 -1.74 15.52
CA ILE A 192 -12.22 -2.96 15.29
C ILE A 192 -11.40 -4.24 15.54
N HIS A 193 -10.16 -4.10 16.04
CA HIS A 193 -9.22 -5.21 16.27
C HIS A 193 -8.98 -6.07 15.01
N ASP A 194 -8.83 -5.42 13.83
CA ASP A 194 -8.47 -6.11 12.57
C ASP A 194 -6.93 -6.23 12.46
N ASP A 195 -6.33 -7.03 13.32
CA ASP A 195 -4.87 -7.21 13.45
C ASP A 195 -4.20 -7.59 12.13
N LYS A 196 -4.92 -8.32 11.28
CA LYS A 196 -4.43 -8.74 9.97
C LYS A 196 -4.11 -7.56 9.05
N ASN A 197 -4.92 -6.51 9.08
CA ASN A 197 -4.76 -5.36 8.20
C ASN A 197 -3.95 -4.23 8.83
N ILE A 198 -3.86 -4.15 10.16
CA ILE A 198 -3.06 -3.11 10.85
C ILE A 198 -1.62 -3.11 10.31
N GLY A 199 -0.94 -4.28 10.26
CA GLY A 199 0.43 -4.37 9.74
C GLY A 199 0.58 -3.88 8.30
N TYR A 200 -0.38 -4.22 7.45
CA TYR A 200 -0.42 -3.75 6.09
C TYR A 200 -0.52 -2.22 6.02
N TYR A 201 -1.42 -1.62 6.81
CA TYR A 201 -1.60 -0.16 6.82
C TYR A 201 -0.40 0.57 7.41
N THR A 202 0.16 0.10 8.52
CA THR A 202 1.42 0.63 9.10
C THR A 202 2.57 0.61 8.07
N TYR A 203 2.71 -0.48 7.30
CA TYR A 203 3.72 -0.56 6.24
C TYR A 203 3.53 0.52 5.19
N TYR A 204 2.31 0.69 4.66
CA TYR A 204 2.02 1.66 3.60
C TYR A 204 2.03 3.11 4.12
N GLU A 205 1.59 3.36 5.35
CA GLU A 205 1.72 4.67 6.00
C GLU A 205 3.18 5.11 6.02
N ARG A 206 4.06 4.23 6.48
CA ARG A 206 5.50 4.52 6.53
C ARG A 206 6.16 4.59 5.15
N LYS A 207 5.72 3.77 4.21
CA LYS A 207 6.18 3.81 2.81
C LYS A 207 5.90 5.17 2.17
N TYR A 208 4.74 5.75 2.46
CA TYR A 208 4.34 7.07 1.95
C TYR A 208 4.81 8.24 2.81
N ASN A 209 5.43 7.98 3.95
CA ASN A 209 6.06 9.02 4.78
C ASN A 209 7.38 9.46 4.14
N THR A 210 7.36 10.57 3.42
CA THR A 210 8.54 11.12 2.75
C THR A 210 9.45 11.85 3.73
N ILE A 211 10.75 11.59 3.62
CA ILE A 211 11.80 12.30 4.37
C ILE A 211 12.26 13.48 3.52
N ASN A 212 11.92 14.69 3.94
CA ASN A 212 12.30 15.92 3.24
C ASN A 212 13.58 16.50 3.83
N ARG A 213 14.39 17.15 2.96
CA ARG A 213 15.64 17.81 3.41
C ARG A 213 15.36 18.94 4.41
N SER A 214 14.22 19.61 4.28
CA SER A 214 13.77 20.70 5.17
C SER A 214 13.59 20.30 6.62
N ASP A 215 13.41 18.99 6.88
CA ASP A 215 13.13 18.47 8.22
C ASP A 215 14.42 18.28 9.06
N PHE A 216 15.59 18.56 8.47
CA PHE A 216 16.89 18.30 9.08
C PHE A 216 17.79 19.54 9.05
N LEU A 217 18.48 19.81 10.17
CA LEU A 217 19.47 20.89 10.27
C LEU A 217 20.73 20.59 9.46
N ASN A 218 21.23 19.34 9.55
CA ASN A 218 22.47 18.89 8.93
C ASN A 218 22.23 17.96 7.73
N TYR A 219 23.06 18.09 6.69
CA TYR A 219 23.00 17.20 5.53
C TYR A 219 23.34 15.75 5.88
N GLY A 220 24.27 15.54 6.82
CA GLY A 220 24.65 14.22 7.30
C GLY A 220 23.48 13.48 7.98
N GLU A 221 22.71 14.17 8.82
CA GLU A 221 21.52 13.61 9.46
C GLU A 221 20.42 13.24 8.44
N TYR A 222 20.20 14.09 7.45
CA TYR A 222 19.28 13.81 6.36
C TYR A 222 19.70 12.56 5.57
N LEU A 223 20.99 12.46 5.21
CA LEU A 223 21.51 11.31 4.48
C LEU A 223 21.39 10.01 5.31
N LEU A 224 21.78 10.07 6.57
CA LEU A 224 21.65 8.94 7.51
C LEU A 224 20.20 8.49 7.65
N SER A 225 19.28 9.42 7.86
CA SER A 225 17.84 9.13 7.97
C SER A 225 17.30 8.51 6.69
N LYS A 226 17.76 8.94 5.54
CA LYS A 226 17.38 8.38 4.24
C LYS A 226 17.89 6.96 4.06
N ILE A 227 19.14 6.69 4.45
CA ILE A 227 19.74 5.34 4.45
C ILE A 227 18.99 4.43 5.42
N LEU A 228 18.77 4.87 6.65
CA LEU A 228 18.04 4.07 7.66
C LEU A 228 16.60 3.77 7.22
N ASN A 229 15.91 4.74 6.62
CA ASN A 229 14.57 4.53 6.08
C ASN A 229 14.57 3.53 4.91
N TYR A 230 15.57 3.62 4.03
CA TYR A 230 15.74 2.64 2.94
C TYR A 230 15.95 1.22 3.50
N ILE A 231 16.85 1.07 4.48
CA ILE A 231 17.11 -0.19 5.18
C ILE A 231 15.82 -0.71 5.83
N ALA A 232 15.12 0.12 6.60
CA ALA A 232 13.88 -0.25 7.27
C ALA A 232 12.80 -0.70 6.29
N ARG A 233 12.69 -0.06 5.12
CA ARG A 233 11.71 -0.39 4.09
C ARG A 233 12.03 -1.68 3.35
N GLU A 234 13.23 -1.76 2.75
CA GLU A 234 13.58 -2.85 1.83
C GLU A 234 13.96 -4.14 2.56
N LEU A 235 14.72 -4.02 3.66
CA LEU A 235 15.25 -5.17 4.37
C LEU A 235 14.31 -5.67 5.48
N MET A 236 13.63 -4.77 6.16
CA MET A 236 12.79 -5.11 7.32
C MET A 236 11.29 -5.00 7.03
N GLY A 237 10.89 -4.39 5.90
CA GLY A 237 9.48 -4.10 5.61
C GLY A 237 8.82 -3.34 6.76
N TYR A 238 9.57 -2.40 7.39
CA TYR A 238 9.19 -1.69 8.61
C TYR A 238 8.79 -2.60 9.79
N GLY A 239 9.28 -3.85 9.78
CA GLY A 239 9.00 -4.84 10.82
C GLY A 239 7.74 -5.70 10.57
N GLU A 240 7.05 -5.49 9.46
CA GLU A 240 5.85 -6.25 9.15
C GLU A 240 6.13 -7.55 8.37
N HIS A 241 7.32 -7.70 7.78
CA HIS A 241 7.72 -8.87 6.99
C HIS A 241 8.87 -9.64 7.63
N LEU A 242 8.60 -10.47 8.66
CA LEU A 242 9.64 -11.25 9.36
C LEU A 242 10.43 -12.17 8.43
N SER A 243 9.82 -12.72 7.39
CA SER A 243 10.50 -13.59 6.43
C SER A 243 11.63 -12.88 5.69
N LYS A 244 11.43 -11.62 5.27
CA LYS A 244 12.48 -10.80 4.66
C LYS A 244 13.64 -10.53 5.63
N PHE A 245 13.31 -10.32 6.89
CA PHE A 245 14.30 -10.08 7.94
C PHE A 245 15.24 -11.30 8.14
N PHE A 246 14.68 -12.52 8.16
CA PHE A 246 15.47 -13.75 8.24
C PHE A 246 16.36 -13.94 7.02
N LEU A 247 15.84 -13.72 5.82
CA LEU A 247 16.64 -13.79 4.59
C LEU A 247 17.80 -12.79 4.62
N TYR A 248 17.60 -11.62 5.18
CA TYR A 248 18.62 -10.61 5.33
C TYR A 248 19.73 -11.05 6.30
N ILE A 249 19.38 -11.63 7.47
CA ILE A 249 20.35 -12.18 8.43
C ILE A 249 21.22 -13.26 7.74
N ILE A 250 20.60 -14.22 7.07
CA ILE A 250 21.29 -15.28 6.35
C ILE A 250 22.22 -14.70 5.27
N SER A 251 21.77 -13.65 4.58
CA SER A 251 22.59 -12.99 3.55
C SER A 251 23.83 -12.31 4.14
N ILE A 252 23.69 -11.61 5.28
CA ILE A 252 24.84 -10.98 5.97
C ILE A 252 25.84 -12.01 6.40
N ILE A 253 25.40 -13.06 7.09
CA ILE A 253 26.26 -14.16 7.55
C ILE A 253 27.00 -14.78 6.36
N SER A 254 26.28 -15.02 5.24
CA SER A 254 26.87 -15.60 4.03
C SER A 254 27.93 -14.70 3.38
N ILE A 255 27.71 -13.37 3.40
CA ILE A 255 28.69 -12.41 2.88
C ILE A 255 29.94 -12.39 3.74
N PHE A 256 29.80 -12.33 5.07
CA PHE A 256 30.95 -12.37 5.99
C PHE A 256 31.70 -13.69 5.89
N ALA A 257 31.01 -14.82 5.81
CA ALA A 257 31.61 -16.14 5.60
C ALA A 257 32.46 -16.17 4.31
N PHE A 258 31.96 -15.60 3.22
CA PHE A 258 32.73 -15.49 1.98
C PHE A 258 33.98 -14.60 2.14
N ILE A 259 33.87 -13.47 2.81
CA ILE A 259 35.01 -12.59 3.11
C ILE A 259 36.05 -13.31 3.97
N TYR A 260 35.65 -14.03 5.01
CA TYR A 260 36.54 -14.79 5.89
C TYR A 260 37.22 -15.94 5.14
N MET A 261 36.55 -16.58 4.20
CA MET A 261 37.13 -17.60 3.34
C MET A 261 38.30 -17.04 2.50
N LEU A 262 38.24 -15.77 2.10
CA LEU A 262 39.33 -15.10 1.37
C LEU A 262 40.49 -14.69 2.28
N ILE A 263 40.21 -14.28 3.52
CA ILE A 263 41.23 -13.84 4.49
C ILE A 263 41.94 -15.04 5.10
N GLY A 264 41.18 -16.05 5.51
CA GLY A 264 41.62 -17.25 6.23
C GLY A 264 41.43 -17.11 7.74
N VAL A 265 41.17 -18.24 8.37
CA VAL A 265 40.95 -18.41 9.84
C VAL A 265 41.93 -19.46 10.35
N THR A 266 42.42 -19.28 11.58
CA THR A 266 43.28 -20.24 12.24
C THR A 266 42.45 -21.03 13.26
N THR A 267 42.55 -22.34 13.22
CA THR A 267 41.92 -23.25 14.20
C THR A 267 42.74 -23.32 15.50
N THR A 268 42.16 -23.88 16.53
CA THR A 268 42.89 -24.16 17.82
C THR A 268 44.08 -25.10 17.68
N SER A 269 44.07 -25.95 16.63
CA SER A 269 45.22 -26.79 16.29
C SER A 269 46.41 -26.04 15.66
N GLY A 270 46.21 -24.76 15.29
CA GLY A 270 47.20 -23.92 14.65
C GLY A 270 47.14 -24.00 13.11
N ASP A 271 46.20 -24.77 12.56
CA ASP A 271 46.05 -24.92 11.11
C ASP A 271 45.35 -23.68 10.52
N ILE A 272 45.86 -23.16 9.41
CA ILE A 272 45.25 -22.03 8.70
C ILE A 272 44.38 -22.59 7.59
N ILE A 273 43.07 -22.36 7.75
CA ILE A 273 42.08 -22.62 6.71
C ILE A 273 41.95 -21.38 5.87
N LYS A 274 42.30 -21.43 4.58
CA LYS A 274 42.20 -20.32 3.65
C LYS A 274 41.91 -20.84 2.23
N PHE A 275 41.07 -20.11 1.50
CA PHE A 275 40.78 -20.39 0.13
C PHE A 275 42.06 -20.27 -0.72
N ASN A 276 42.46 -21.36 -1.37
CA ASN A 276 43.58 -21.38 -2.31
C ASN A 276 43.21 -22.21 -3.53
N ILE A 277 43.12 -21.57 -4.69
CA ILE A 277 42.72 -22.20 -5.96
C ILE A 277 43.60 -23.38 -6.33
N LYS A 278 44.89 -23.36 -5.91
CA LYS A 278 45.87 -24.45 -6.29
C LYS A 278 45.63 -25.76 -5.54
N ASN A 279 44.91 -25.72 -4.41
CA ASN A 279 44.69 -26.88 -3.54
C ASN A 279 43.28 -27.46 -3.66
N ILE A 280 42.48 -27.00 -4.63
CA ILE A 280 41.08 -27.41 -4.76
C ILE A 280 40.98 -28.45 -5.87
N ASN A 281 40.59 -29.67 -5.52
CA ASN A 281 40.41 -30.78 -6.44
C ASN A 281 38.92 -31.00 -6.78
N SER A 282 38.00 -30.42 -6.00
CA SER A 282 36.56 -30.65 -6.20
C SER A 282 35.72 -29.44 -5.71
N ILE A 283 34.58 -29.21 -6.37
CA ILE A 283 33.57 -28.23 -5.93
C ILE A 283 33.06 -28.58 -4.52
N PHE A 284 33.03 -29.86 -4.18
CA PHE A 284 32.60 -30.32 -2.85
C PHE A 284 33.55 -29.85 -1.74
N GLU A 285 34.85 -29.76 -1.99
CA GLU A 285 35.83 -29.22 -1.04
C GLU A 285 35.61 -27.72 -0.78
N ILE A 286 35.28 -26.95 -1.85
CA ILE A 286 34.93 -25.53 -1.70
C ILE A 286 33.69 -25.38 -0.83
N PHE A 287 32.67 -26.20 -1.06
CA PHE A 287 31.45 -26.16 -0.28
C PHE A 287 31.67 -26.52 1.19
N LYS A 288 32.47 -27.57 1.47
CA LYS A 288 32.84 -27.95 2.82
C LYS A 288 33.60 -26.81 3.53
N MET A 289 34.57 -26.23 2.85
CA MET A 289 35.32 -25.08 3.36
C MET A 289 34.39 -23.88 3.64
N TYR A 290 33.46 -23.57 2.71
CA TYR A 290 32.50 -22.48 2.92
C TYR A 290 31.63 -22.71 4.14
N ILE A 291 31.21 -23.94 4.44
CA ILE A 291 30.43 -24.27 5.65
C ILE A 291 31.22 -23.97 6.93
N GLU A 292 32.53 -24.24 6.97
CA GLU A 292 33.39 -23.91 8.10
C GLU A 292 33.45 -22.39 8.34
N PHE A 293 33.59 -21.60 7.27
CA PHE A 293 33.56 -20.14 7.39
C PHE A 293 32.17 -19.61 7.71
N TRP A 294 31.12 -20.27 7.22
CA TRP A 294 29.74 -19.94 7.54
C TRP A 294 29.46 -20.18 9.04
N TYR A 295 29.93 -21.30 9.57
CA TYR A 295 29.91 -21.56 11.01
C TYR A 295 30.62 -20.46 11.80
N PHE A 296 31.85 -20.09 11.41
CA PHE A 296 32.59 -19.01 12.05
C PHE A 296 31.83 -17.67 12.05
N SER A 297 31.24 -17.32 10.92
CA SER A 297 30.40 -16.11 10.80
C SER A 297 29.16 -16.20 11.70
N VAL A 298 28.47 -17.36 11.77
CA VAL A 298 27.30 -17.53 12.67
C VAL A 298 27.65 -17.30 14.12
N ILE A 299 28.74 -17.90 14.63
CA ILE A 299 29.15 -17.76 16.02
C ILE A 299 29.66 -16.35 16.34
N THR A 300 30.22 -15.67 15.37
CA THR A 300 30.66 -14.27 15.47
C THR A 300 29.44 -13.33 15.49
N PHE A 301 28.55 -13.48 14.51
CA PHE A 301 27.32 -12.72 14.41
C PHE A 301 26.41 -12.87 15.65
N SER A 302 26.31 -14.09 16.17
CA SER A 302 25.53 -14.39 17.38
C SER A 302 26.24 -13.98 18.68
N THR A 303 27.46 -13.48 18.60
CA THR A 303 28.32 -13.11 19.74
C THR A 303 28.65 -14.27 20.72
N VAL A 304 28.47 -15.51 20.26
CA VAL A 304 28.79 -16.71 21.07
C VAL A 304 30.28 -16.91 21.19
N GLY A 305 31.01 -16.86 20.07
CA GLY A 305 32.49 -16.89 20.03
C GLY A 305 33.11 -18.03 20.80
N PHE A 306 32.90 -19.28 20.36
CA PHE A 306 33.46 -20.45 21.08
C PHE A 306 35.00 -20.45 21.18
N GLY A 307 35.70 -19.67 20.34
CA GLY A 307 37.15 -19.57 20.36
C GLY A 307 37.89 -20.72 19.69
N ASP A 308 37.17 -21.61 19.03
CA ASP A 308 37.70 -22.74 18.26
C ASP A 308 38.31 -22.30 16.92
N MET A 309 37.92 -21.13 16.44
CA MET A 309 38.44 -20.46 15.26
C MET A 309 38.79 -19.00 15.57
N MET A 310 39.91 -18.53 15.04
CA MET A 310 40.40 -17.16 15.22
C MET A 310 40.85 -16.56 13.91
N ILE A 311 40.56 -15.27 13.70
CA ILE A 311 41.00 -14.55 12.51
C ILE A 311 42.32 -13.85 12.76
N ASN A 312 43.24 -13.97 11.80
CA ASN A 312 44.55 -13.33 11.85
C ASN A 312 44.58 -12.01 11.11
N GLY A 313 45.46 -11.11 11.55
CA GLY A 313 45.68 -9.82 10.95
C GLY A 313 44.67 -8.74 11.38
N ILE A 314 45.10 -7.49 11.19
CA ILE A 314 44.34 -6.29 11.64
C ILE A 314 43.00 -6.18 10.89
N ILE A 315 43.03 -6.37 9.57
CA ILE A 315 41.82 -6.25 8.72
C ILE A 315 40.75 -7.27 9.16
N GLY A 316 41.16 -8.54 9.40
CA GLY A 316 40.25 -9.57 9.88
C GLY A 316 39.62 -9.22 11.22
N LYS A 317 40.40 -8.72 12.18
CA LYS A 317 39.91 -8.28 13.50
C LYS A 317 38.89 -7.14 13.38
N ILE A 318 39.14 -6.16 12.48
CA ILE A 318 38.20 -5.06 12.23
C ILE A 318 36.88 -5.62 11.68
N LEU A 319 36.93 -6.56 10.73
CA LEU A 319 35.73 -7.19 10.16
C LEU A 319 34.91 -7.96 11.18
N VAL A 320 35.58 -8.72 12.08
CA VAL A 320 34.90 -9.39 13.20
C VAL A 320 34.21 -8.38 14.11
N CYS A 321 34.88 -7.29 14.47
CA CYS A 321 34.25 -6.24 15.26
C CYS A 321 33.01 -5.64 14.56
N LEU A 322 33.10 -5.38 13.26
CA LEU A 322 31.96 -4.87 12.47
C LEU A 322 30.82 -5.88 12.44
N GLU A 323 31.09 -7.16 12.21
CA GLU A 323 30.08 -8.20 12.20
C GLU A 323 29.37 -8.32 13.55
N VAL A 324 30.13 -8.29 14.67
CA VAL A 324 29.59 -8.31 16.03
C VAL A 324 28.65 -7.12 16.27
N PHE A 325 29.04 -5.89 15.90
CA PHE A 325 28.20 -4.71 16.05
C PHE A 325 26.90 -4.84 15.24
N ILE A 326 27.00 -5.30 13.99
CA ILE A 326 25.84 -5.57 13.13
C ILE A 326 24.95 -6.64 13.78
N GLY A 327 25.55 -7.73 14.28
CA GLY A 327 24.83 -8.83 14.93
C GLY A 327 24.01 -8.37 16.13
N ILE A 328 24.63 -7.64 17.06
CA ILE A 328 23.95 -7.10 18.26
C ILE A 328 22.78 -6.18 17.85
N THR A 329 23.01 -5.29 16.89
CA THR A 329 21.99 -4.36 16.43
C THR A 329 20.79 -5.09 15.83
N ILE A 330 21.05 -6.09 15.01
CA ILE A 330 20.00 -6.89 14.34
C ILE A 330 19.24 -7.75 15.35
N GLN A 331 19.92 -8.41 16.30
CA GLN A 331 19.28 -9.22 17.33
C GLN A 331 18.38 -8.37 18.24
N SER A 332 18.86 -7.19 18.65
CA SER A 332 18.08 -6.25 19.46
C SER A 332 16.82 -5.76 18.71
N THR A 333 16.97 -5.46 17.44
CA THR A 333 15.85 -5.04 16.57
C THR A 333 14.83 -6.17 16.43
N TRP A 334 15.28 -7.41 16.22
CA TRP A 334 14.42 -8.59 16.10
C TRP A 334 13.62 -8.83 17.39
N ALA A 335 14.26 -8.75 18.55
CA ALA A 335 13.57 -8.86 19.84
C ALA A 335 12.48 -7.79 19.99
N ALA A 336 12.78 -6.54 19.65
CA ALA A 336 11.81 -5.44 19.69
C ALA A 336 10.62 -5.68 18.74
N LEU A 337 10.85 -6.23 17.54
CA LEU A 337 9.80 -6.54 16.57
C LEU A 337 8.89 -7.68 17.06
N ILE A 338 9.43 -8.71 17.69
CA ILE A 338 8.64 -9.79 18.29
C ILE A 338 7.77 -9.22 19.41
N ILE A 339 8.36 -8.46 20.32
CA ILE A 339 7.63 -7.83 21.44
C ILE A 339 6.47 -6.99 20.88
N LYS A 340 6.73 -6.12 19.91
CA LYS A 340 5.69 -5.32 19.26
C LYS A 340 4.54 -6.17 18.70
N ARG A 341 4.84 -7.35 18.14
CA ARG A 341 3.82 -8.25 17.60
C ARG A 341 3.02 -9.01 18.65
N MET A 342 3.66 -9.33 19.78
CA MET A 342 2.98 -10.04 20.88
C MET A 342 1.99 -9.15 21.64
N PHE A 343 2.22 -7.83 21.63
CA PHE A 343 1.39 -6.86 22.33
C PHE A 343 0.47 -6.05 21.39
N ARG A 344 0.32 -6.48 20.17
CA ARG A 344 -0.62 -5.90 19.20
C ARG A 344 -1.95 -6.64 19.24
#